data_853e7a4f7a2cbaa582530955abad12a3
#
_entry.id   853e7a4f7a2cbaa582530955abad12a3
#
_cell.length_a   1.000
_cell.length_b   1.000
_cell.length_c   1.000
_cell.angle_alpha   90.00
_cell.angle_beta   90.00
_cell.angle_gamma   90.00
#
_symmetry.space_group_name_H-M   'P 1'
#
loop_
_entity.id
_entity.type
_entity.pdbx_description
1 polymer ?
#
loop_
_entity_poly.entity_id
_entity_poly.type
_entity_poly.pdbx_seq_one_letter_code
_entity_poly.pdbx_strand_id
1 'polypeptide(L)'
;MNYKLLERDARLGDYHAKKRLEQRMEQLETLSIRDALGYPLTYAPSALPAQLLADIDKMYDNISVTSIDTEVSIEEESFHSCRIEGATTTIDELFDIFKAKRTEKKGDRMILNTYRAVKYLNITSRRDVDTLVQLWKIVTDGVCDNAGLSGEKFRSGNVVVGTHEAPDVELLDYCMKQFFDFCHGENISHPYTKAAILHFYFVYMHPFCDGNGRISRLLTTDFLIHSGLENFSALTLSKTINETSAAYYQALENSENNFHDVTPFIQY
;
A
#
# COMPACT_ATOMS: atom_id res chain seq x y z
N MET A 1 -9.73 12.75 -11.88
CA MET A 1 -9.89 13.14 -13.31
C MET A 1 -9.71 11.90 -14.15
N ASN A 2 -10.51 11.67 -15.19
CA ASN A 2 -10.33 10.48 -16.03
C ASN A 2 -9.50 10.87 -17.28
N TYR A 3 -8.21 10.57 -17.25
CA TYR A 3 -7.28 10.92 -18.32
C TYR A 3 -7.59 10.24 -19.66
N LYS A 4 -8.03 8.96 -19.62
CA LYS A 4 -8.39 8.23 -20.85
C LYS A 4 -9.52 8.93 -21.61
N LEU A 5 -10.51 9.46 -20.90
CA LEU A 5 -11.59 10.23 -21.51
C LEU A 5 -11.08 11.58 -22.04
N LEU A 6 -10.28 12.32 -21.24
CA LEU A 6 -9.71 13.60 -21.68
C LEU A 6 -8.81 13.43 -22.89
N GLU A 7 -7.97 12.39 -22.90
CA GLU A 7 -7.08 12.13 -24.05
C GLU A 7 -7.87 11.75 -25.30
N ARG A 8 -8.88 10.87 -25.14
CA ARG A 8 -9.78 10.52 -26.26
C ARG A 8 -10.46 11.75 -26.83
N ASP A 9 -11.06 12.58 -25.97
CA ASP A 9 -11.81 13.75 -26.39
C ASP A 9 -10.88 14.81 -26.99
N ALA A 10 -9.66 14.99 -26.44
CA ALA A 10 -8.63 15.84 -27.03
C ALA A 10 -8.17 15.35 -28.41
N ARG A 11 -7.99 14.03 -28.60
CA ARG A 11 -7.67 13.42 -29.91
C ARG A 11 -8.81 13.58 -30.92
N LEU A 12 -10.05 13.63 -30.44
CA LEU A 12 -11.24 13.90 -31.26
C LEU A 12 -11.43 15.39 -31.57
N GLY A 13 -10.54 16.26 -31.11
CA GLY A 13 -10.55 17.69 -31.39
C GLY A 13 -11.28 18.54 -30.34
N ASP A 14 -11.64 18.00 -29.19
CA ASP A 14 -12.19 18.81 -28.09
C ASP A 14 -11.11 19.70 -27.48
N TYR A 15 -11.19 20.98 -27.78
CA TYR A 15 -10.28 22.02 -27.30
C TYR A 15 -10.26 22.12 -25.77
N HIS A 16 -11.41 21.99 -25.10
CA HIS A 16 -11.49 22.07 -23.64
C HIS A 16 -10.87 20.85 -22.97
N ALA A 17 -11.02 19.67 -23.55
CA ALA A 17 -10.37 18.46 -23.07
C ALA A 17 -8.85 18.57 -23.20
N LYS A 18 -8.36 19.03 -24.36
CA LYS A 18 -6.93 19.28 -24.59
C LYS A 18 -6.35 20.26 -23.59
N LYS A 19 -6.99 21.41 -23.41
CA LYS A 19 -6.53 22.44 -22.46
C LYS A 19 -6.50 21.94 -21.01
N ARG A 20 -7.51 21.16 -20.58
CA ARG A 20 -7.53 20.55 -19.25
C ARG A 20 -6.41 19.54 -19.06
N LEU A 21 -6.11 18.74 -20.08
CA LEU A 21 -5.01 17.79 -20.03
C LEU A 21 -3.66 18.52 -19.92
N GLU A 22 -3.41 19.54 -20.74
CA GLU A 22 -2.21 20.38 -20.69
C GLU A 22 -2.04 21.04 -19.31
N GLN A 23 -3.09 21.67 -18.79
CA GLN A 23 -3.07 22.29 -17.44
C GLN A 23 -2.78 21.28 -16.33
N ARG A 24 -3.26 20.05 -16.46
CA ARG A 24 -2.96 19.00 -15.48
C ARG A 24 -1.50 18.58 -15.56
N MET A 25 -0.99 18.35 -16.77
CA MET A 25 0.41 17.95 -16.98
C MET A 25 1.40 19.01 -16.45
N GLU A 26 1.06 20.31 -16.56
CA GLU A 26 1.87 21.40 -15.98
C GLU A 26 1.92 21.40 -14.45
N GLN A 27 0.96 20.77 -13.78
CA GLN A 27 0.89 20.68 -12.31
C GLN A 27 1.64 19.47 -11.75
N LEU A 28 2.07 18.55 -12.61
CA LEU A 28 2.71 17.31 -12.17
C LEU A 28 4.21 17.50 -11.92
N GLU A 29 4.65 17.05 -10.77
CA GLU A 29 6.07 16.85 -10.48
C GLU A 29 6.47 15.41 -10.77
N THR A 30 7.68 15.24 -11.29
CA THR A 30 8.26 13.95 -11.63
C THR A 30 8.98 13.37 -10.42
N LEU A 31 8.68 12.13 -10.08
CA LEU A 31 9.33 11.38 -9.01
C LEU A 31 10.58 10.64 -9.53
N SER A 32 11.50 10.31 -8.63
CA SER A 32 12.66 9.46 -8.96
C SER A 32 12.26 8.00 -9.21
N ILE A 33 11.18 7.54 -8.63
CA ILE A 33 10.65 6.18 -8.79
C ILE A 33 10.01 6.00 -10.18
N ARG A 34 10.31 4.88 -10.80
CA ARG A 34 9.88 4.58 -12.18
C ARG A 34 9.09 3.29 -12.24
N ASP A 35 8.16 3.22 -13.18
CA ASP A 35 7.43 1.99 -13.48
C ASP A 35 8.34 0.91 -14.11
N ALA A 36 7.76 -0.24 -14.41
CA ALA A 36 8.47 -1.36 -15.03
C ALA A 36 9.00 -1.06 -16.44
N LEU A 37 8.45 -0.08 -17.15
CA LEU A 37 8.87 0.34 -18.47
C LEU A 37 9.90 1.49 -18.42
N GLY A 38 10.26 1.97 -17.22
CA GLY A 38 11.21 3.06 -17.02
C GLY A 38 10.60 4.46 -17.05
N TYR A 39 9.27 4.60 -17.15
CA TYR A 39 8.60 5.91 -17.06
C TYR A 39 8.50 6.36 -15.61
N PRO A 40 8.84 7.60 -15.27
CA PRO A 40 8.73 8.10 -13.91
C PRO A 40 7.27 8.21 -13.48
N LEU A 41 6.99 7.89 -12.22
CA LEU A 41 5.73 8.28 -11.61
C LEU A 41 5.70 9.80 -11.43
N THR A 42 4.49 10.34 -11.42
CA THR A 42 4.25 11.77 -11.24
C THR A 42 3.15 12.00 -10.19
N TYR A 43 3.14 13.18 -9.58
CA TYR A 43 2.04 13.62 -8.71
C TYR A 43 1.90 15.13 -8.76
N ALA A 44 0.74 15.66 -8.36
CA ALA A 44 0.51 17.09 -8.24
C ALA A 44 0.59 17.53 -6.77
N PRO A 45 1.65 18.22 -6.34
CA PRO A 45 1.75 18.74 -4.96
C PRO A 45 0.59 19.65 -4.57
N SER A 46 0.07 20.43 -5.53
CA SER A 46 -1.09 21.32 -5.33
C SER A 46 -2.38 20.59 -4.94
N ALA A 47 -2.45 19.27 -5.18
CA ALA A 47 -3.59 18.44 -4.78
C ALA A 47 -3.60 18.12 -3.27
N LEU A 48 -2.51 18.42 -2.57
CA LEU A 48 -2.37 18.31 -1.12
C LEU A 48 -2.06 19.70 -0.55
N PRO A 49 -3.07 20.55 -0.34
CA PRO A 49 -2.86 21.89 0.19
C PRO A 49 -2.13 21.84 1.53
N ALA A 50 -1.17 22.75 1.75
CA ALA A 50 -0.40 22.82 3.00
C ALA A 50 -1.30 22.91 4.25
N GLN A 51 -2.47 23.55 4.12
CA GLN A 51 -3.44 23.61 5.20
C GLN A 51 -4.00 22.23 5.57
N LEU A 52 -4.31 21.38 4.59
CA LEU A 52 -4.78 20.01 4.84
C LEU A 52 -3.72 19.18 5.58
N LEU A 53 -2.47 19.27 5.15
CA LEU A 53 -1.36 18.57 5.82
C LEU A 53 -1.17 19.07 7.25
N ALA A 54 -1.23 20.38 7.46
CA ALA A 54 -1.14 20.99 8.81
C ALA A 54 -2.32 20.58 9.72
N ASP A 55 -3.52 20.43 9.16
CA ASP A 55 -4.69 19.96 9.92
C ASP A 55 -4.53 18.48 10.30
N ILE A 56 -3.97 17.65 9.41
CA ILE A 56 -3.65 16.24 9.70
C ILE A 56 -2.59 16.16 10.80
N ASP A 57 -1.50 16.92 10.71
CA ASP A 57 -0.45 16.97 11.72
C ASP A 57 -1.03 17.38 13.10
N LYS A 58 -1.87 18.41 13.12
CA LYS A 58 -2.53 18.84 14.36
C LYS A 58 -3.46 17.76 14.92
N MET A 59 -4.18 17.02 14.08
CA MET A 59 -5.00 15.91 14.56
C MET A 59 -4.12 14.79 15.12
N TYR A 60 -3.02 14.49 14.46
CA TYR A 60 -2.05 13.49 14.89
C TYR A 60 -1.42 13.85 16.24
N ASP A 61 -1.00 15.10 16.44
CA ASP A 61 -0.38 15.58 17.69
C ASP A 61 -1.32 15.48 18.92
N ASN A 62 -2.63 15.43 18.69
CA ASN A 62 -3.62 15.25 19.74
C ASN A 62 -3.88 13.76 20.10
N ILE A 63 -3.26 12.81 19.41
CA ILE A 63 -3.40 11.38 19.71
C ILE A 63 -2.51 11.03 20.91
N SER A 64 -3.14 10.57 21.99
CA SER A 64 -2.42 10.01 23.16
C SER A 64 -2.48 8.48 23.08
N VAL A 65 -1.34 7.84 23.11
CA VAL A 65 -1.22 6.38 22.92
C VAL A 65 -0.66 5.72 24.17
N THR A 66 -1.26 4.63 24.58
CA THR A 66 -0.74 3.71 25.62
C THR A 66 -0.27 2.40 24.98
N SER A 67 0.51 1.60 25.72
CA SER A 67 0.92 0.27 25.24
C SER A 67 -0.25 -0.69 25.05
N ILE A 68 -1.36 -0.50 25.78
CA ILE A 68 -2.58 -1.30 25.61
C ILE A 68 -3.26 -0.92 24.32
N ASP A 69 -3.35 0.39 24.00
CA ASP A 69 -3.93 0.88 22.74
C ASP A 69 -3.16 0.31 21.54
N THR A 70 -1.84 0.27 21.62
CA THR A 70 -0.98 -0.30 20.56
C THR A 70 -1.27 -1.79 20.34
N GLU A 71 -1.42 -2.59 21.38
CA GLU A 71 -1.68 -4.04 21.23
C GLU A 71 -3.05 -4.29 20.62
N VAL A 72 -4.08 -3.61 21.09
CA VAL A 72 -5.45 -3.70 20.53
C VAL A 72 -5.45 -3.26 19.07
N SER A 73 -4.75 -2.19 18.75
CA SER A 73 -4.65 -1.69 17.36
C SER A 73 -3.95 -2.68 16.44
N ILE A 74 -2.93 -3.41 16.89
CA ILE A 74 -2.28 -4.45 16.08
C ILE A 74 -3.25 -5.59 15.79
N GLU A 75 -4.08 -6.00 16.78
CA GLU A 75 -5.11 -7.02 16.60
C GLU A 75 -6.17 -6.57 15.59
N GLU A 76 -6.70 -5.35 15.74
CA GLU A 76 -7.69 -4.77 14.82
C GLU A 76 -7.11 -4.55 13.41
N GLU A 77 -5.87 -4.05 13.28
CA GLU A 77 -5.18 -3.88 12.00
C GLU A 77 -5.07 -5.22 11.28
N SER A 78 -4.64 -6.28 12.01
CA SER A 78 -4.51 -7.63 11.46
C SER A 78 -5.86 -8.18 10.99
N PHE A 79 -6.91 -7.96 11.74
CA PHE A 79 -8.27 -8.35 11.39
C PHE A 79 -8.77 -7.64 10.14
N HIS A 80 -8.77 -6.30 10.14
CA HIS A 80 -9.28 -5.53 9.01
C HIS A 80 -8.47 -5.74 7.74
N SER A 81 -7.14 -5.88 7.86
CA SER A 81 -6.27 -6.19 6.74
C SER A 81 -6.63 -7.54 6.09
N CYS A 82 -6.96 -8.54 6.88
CA CYS A 82 -7.40 -9.85 6.37
C CYS A 82 -8.85 -9.83 5.85
N ARG A 83 -9.73 -8.99 6.41
CA ARG A 83 -11.10 -8.78 5.91
C ARG A 83 -11.11 -8.23 4.48
N ILE A 84 -10.23 -7.31 4.15
CA ILE A 84 -10.03 -6.79 2.78
C ILE A 84 -9.69 -7.94 1.82
N GLU A 85 -8.92 -8.92 2.28
CA GLU A 85 -8.50 -10.11 1.50
C GLU A 85 -9.54 -11.27 1.58
N GLY A 86 -10.75 -11.00 2.07
CA GLY A 86 -11.85 -11.97 2.06
C GLY A 86 -11.88 -12.93 3.27
N ALA A 87 -11.14 -12.67 4.34
CA ALA A 87 -11.32 -13.43 5.57
C ALA A 87 -12.74 -13.26 6.12
N THR A 88 -13.40 -14.37 6.48
CA THR A 88 -14.80 -14.38 6.93
C THR A 88 -14.95 -14.32 8.46
N THR A 89 -13.85 -14.34 9.19
CA THR A 89 -13.79 -14.21 10.66
C THR A 89 -14.56 -12.97 11.11
N THR A 90 -15.28 -13.08 12.21
CA THR A 90 -16.00 -11.96 12.83
C THR A 90 -15.17 -11.30 13.94
N ILE A 91 -15.53 -10.07 14.29
CA ILE A 91 -14.82 -9.35 15.38
C ILE A 91 -14.99 -10.03 16.73
N ASP A 92 -16.14 -10.66 16.95
CA ASP A 92 -16.42 -11.38 18.22
C ASP A 92 -15.54 -12.64 18.39
N GLU A 93 -15.05 -13.22 17.28
CA GLU A 93 -14.15 -14.38 17.30
C GLU A 93 -12.69 -13.98 17.60
N LEU A 94 -12.31 -12.68 17.50
CA LEU A 94 -10.91 -12.24 17.62
C LEU A 94 -10.28 -12.63 18.96
N PHE A 95 -10.99 -12.39 20.06
CA PHE A 95 -10.48 -12.71 21.39
C PHE A 95 -10.08 -14.18 21.52
N ASP A 96 -10.92 -15.08 21.01
CA ASP A 96 -10.67 -16.52 21.08
C ASP A 96 -9.50 -16.93 20.18
N ILE A 97 -9.34 -16.31 19.01
CA ILE A 97 -8.24 -16.55 18.09
C ILE A 97 -6.90 -16.15 18.72
N PHE A 98 -6.81 -14.96 19.29
CA PHE A 98 -5.57 -14.49 19.93
C PHE A 98 -5.25 -15.24 21.20
N LYS A 99 -6.27 -15.65 21.98
CA LYS A 99 -6.10 -16.49 23.17
C LYS A 99 -5.63 -17.90 22.82
N ALA A 100 -6.23 -18.53 21.81
CA ALA A 100 -5.91 -19.90 21.41
C ALA A 100 -4.55 -20.00 20.72
N LYS A 101 -4.13 -18.95 19.98
CA LYS A 101 -2.88 -18.89 19.18
C LYS A 101 -2.76 -19.99 18.11
N ARG A 102 -3.83 -20.74 17.87
CA ARG A 102 -3.92 -21.83 16.89
C ARG A 102 -5.32 -21.88 16.32
N THR A 103 -5.42 -22.20 15.01
CA THR A 103 -6.70 -22.33 14.35
C THR A 103 -6.56 -23.20 13.10
N GLU A 104 -7.63 -23.92 12.77
CA GLU A 104 -7.76 -24.68 11.52
C GLU A 104 -8.42 -23.85 10.41
N LYS A 105 -9.11 -22.75 10.74
CA LYS A 105 -9.75 -21.87 9.78
C LYS A 105 -8.70 -21.01 9.08
N LYS A 106 -8.76 -20.95 7.73
CA LYS A 106 -7.84 -20.15 6.91
C LYS A 106 -7.85 -18.66 7.29
N GLY A 107 -9.05 -18.06 7.44
CA GLY A 107 -9.18 -16.63 7.79
C GLY A 107 -8.53 -16.28 9.13
N ASP A 108 -8.76 -17.10 10.15
CA ASP A 108 -8.15 -16.92 11.46
C ASP A 108 -6.61 -17.04 11.40
N ARG A 109 -6.11 -18.00 10.59
CA ARG A 109 -4.67 -18.17 10.38
C ARG A 109 -4.06 -16.94 9.68
N MET A 110 -4.76 -16.38 8.69
CA MET A 110 -4.35 -15.12 8.05
C MET A 110 -4.18 -13.99 9.06
N ILE A 111 -5.14 -13.85 10.01
CA ILE A 111 -5.09 -12.83 11.07
C ILE A 111 -3.90 -13.04 11.98
N LEU A 112 -3.71 -14.27 12.50
CA LEU A 112 -2.56 -14.59 13.36
C LEU A 112 -1.22 -14.37 12.64
N ASN A 113 -1.12 -14.69 11.37
CA ASN A 113 0.08 -14.48 10.58
C ASN A 113 0.35 -12.99 10.40
N THR A 114 -0.68 -12.18 10.09
CA THR A 114 -0.55 -10.72 9.95
C THR A 114 -0.11 -10.09 11.28
N TYR A 115 -0.69 -10.50 12.39
CA TYR A 115 -0.26 -10.08 13.71
C TYR A 115 1.23 -10.44 13.99
N ARG A 116 1.64 -11.68 13.70
CA ARG A 116 3.05 -12.09 13.83
C ARG A 116 3.99 -11.27 12.94
N ALA A 117 3.52 -10.89 11.78
CA ALA A 117 4.26 -10.06 10.83
C ALA A 117 4.50 -8.64 11.38
N VAL A 118 3.50 -8.02 12.04
CA VAL A 118 3.69 -6.75 12.76
C VAL A 118 4.73 -6.92 13.88
N LYS A 119 4.62 -7.97 14.71
CA LYS A 119 5.59 -8.23 15.78
C LYS A 119 7.01 -8.44 15.23
N TYR A 120 7.15 -9.11 14.08
CA TYR A 120 8.43 -9.27 13.40
C TYR A 120 9.02 -7.93 12.96
N LEU A 121 8.22 -7.04 12.34
CA LEU A 121 8.66 -5.70 11.94
C LEU A 121 9.12 -4.87 13.14
N ASN A 122 8.41 -4.95 14.27
CA ASN A 122 8.74 -4.18 15.47
C ASN A 122 10.10 -4.54 16.10
N ILE A 123 10.62 -5.76 15.88
CA ILE A 123 11.91 -6.21 16.40
C ILE A 123 13.04 -6.21 15.37
N THR A 124 12.72 -6.01 14.09
CA THR A 124 13.68 -6.02 12.99
C THR A 124 14.11 -4.60 12.65
N SER A 125 15.41 -4.32 12.69
CA SER A 125 15.94 -2.99 12.35
C SER A 125 16.23 -2.81 10.86
N ARG A 126 16.33 -3.90 10.10
CA ARG A 126 16.62 -3.87 8.65
C ARG A 126 15.32 -3.72 7.85
N ARG A 127 15.40 -2.93 6.77
CA ARG A 127 14.33 -2.75 5.78
C ARG A 127 14.93 -2.99 4.40
N ASP A 128 15.04 -4.26 4.03
CA ASP A 128 15.64 -4.74 2.79
C ASP A 128 14.84 -5.90 2.20
N VAL A 129 15.30 -6.41 1.06
CA VAL A 129 14.64 -7.51 0.34
C VAL A 129 14.52 -8.78 1.21
N ASP A 130 15.54 -9.10 2.01
CA ASP A 130 15.52 -10.30 2.85
C ASP A 130 14.46 -10.19 3.94
N THR A 131 14.35 -9.02 4.57
CA THR A 131 13.29 -8.69 5.54
C THR A 131 11.90 -8.81 4.89
N LEU A 132 11.76 -8.29 3.66
CA LEU A 132 10.50 -8.35 2.92
C LEU A 132 10.11 -9.79 2.56
N VAL A 133 11.05 -10.61 2.13
CA VAL A 133 10.83 -12.04 1.85
C VAL A 133 10.44 -12.81 3.12
N GLN A 134 11.08 -12.50 4.24
CA GLN A 134 10.71 -13.10 5.53
C GLN A 134 9.31 -12.67 5.98
N LEU A 135 8.97 -11.41 5.82
CA LEU A 135 7.63 -10.88 6.09
C LEU A 135 6.56 -11.62 5.27
N TRP A 136 6.82 -11.82 3.96
CA TRP A 136 5.96 -12.59 3.09
C TRP A 136 5.77 -14.04 3.56
N LYS A 137 6.84 -14.71 3.93
CA LYS A 137 6.76 -16.09 4.47
C LYS A 137 5.88 -16.16 5.71
N ILE A 138 5.98 -15.17 6.62
CA ILE A 138 5.13 -15.11 7.82
C ILE A 138 3.66 -14.87 7.44
N VAL A 139 3.38 -13.88 6.60
CA VAL A 139 2.02 -13.49 6.20
C VAL A 139 1.29 -14.63 5.48
N THR A 140 2.01 -15.45 4.70
CA THR A 140 1.42 -16.49 3.86
C THR A 140 1.55 -17.91 4.44
N ASP A 141 2.09 -18.08 5.64
CA ASP A 141 2.31 -19.39 6.25
C ASP A 141 1.01 -20.22 6.34
N GLY A 142 0.96 -21.31 5.57
CA GLY A 142 -0.19 -22.22 5.49
C GLY A 142 -1.49 -21.61 4.93
N VAL A 143 -1.43 -20.44 4.27
CA VAL A 143 -2.61 -19.75 3.69
C VAL A 143 -2.41 -19.21 2.28
N CYS A 144 -1.29 -19.53 1.63
CA CYS A 144 -0.98 -19.03 0.29
C CYS A 144 -1.87 -19.71 -0.77
N ASP A 145 -2.69 -18.94 -1.47
CA ASP A 145 -3.59 -19.46 -2.50
C ASP A 145 -2.87 -19.84 -3.79
N ASN A 146 -1.82 -19.12 -4.15
CA ASN A 146 -1.08 -19.28 -5.40
C ASN A 146 0.33 -19.84 -5.18
N ALA A 147 0.49 -20.78 -4.24
CA ALA A 147 1.79 -21.35 -3.87
C ALA A 147 2.57 -21.94 -5.07
N GLY A 148 1.88 -22.39 -6.12
CA GLY A 148 2.50 -22.88 -7.36
C GLY A 148 3.25 -21.80 -8.16
N LEU A 149 2.98 -20.51 -7.89
CA LEU A 149 3.68 -19.37 -8.49
C LEU A 149 4.75 -18.79 -7.55
N SER A 150 5.08 -19.46 -6.45
CA SER A 150 6.12 -19.04 -5.53
C SER A 150 7.51 -19.29 -6.12
N GLY A 151 8.31 -18.24 -6.23
CA GLY A 151 9.75 -18.35 -6.58
C GLY A 151 10.64 -18.32 -5.35
N GLU A 152 11.93 -18.22 -5.54
CA GLU A 152 12.92 -18.18 -4.46
C GLU A 152 12.77 -16.91 -3.60
N LYS A 153 12.62 -15.74 -4.24
CA LYS A 153 12.43 -14.43 -3.59
C LYS A 153 11.05 -13.86 -3.88
N PHE A 154 10.68 -13.81 -5.14
CA PHE A 154 9.44 -13.23 -5.65
C PHE A 154 8.60 -14.30 -6.36
N ARG A 155 7.46 -13.93 -6.92
CA ARG A 155 6.66 -14.82 -7.76
C ARG A 155 7.47 -15.29 -8.97
N SER A 156 7.18 -16.51 -9.42
CA SER A 156 7.83 -17.15 -10.59
C SER A 156 7.02 -17.04 -11.87
N GLY A 157 5.85 -16.40 -11.84
CA GLY A 157 4.97 -16.23 -12.99
C GLY A 157 4.26 -14.88 -12.97
N ASN A 158 3.76 -14.47 -14.13
CA ASN A 158 2.98 -13.26 -14.29
C ASN A 158 1.61 -13.39 -13.63
N VAL A 159 1.10 -12.33 -13.05
CA VAL A 159 -0.18 -12.30 -12.34
C VAL A 159 -1.02 -11.10 -12.78
N VAL A 160 -2.34 -11.32 -12.74
CA VAL A 160 -3.34 -10.28 -12.97
C VAL A 160 -4.19 -10.16 -11.70
N VAL A 161 -4.41 -8.94 -11.23
CA VAL A 161 -5.17 -8.63 -10.01
C VAL A 161 -6.33 -7.72 -10.39
N GLY A 162 -7.53 -8.28 -10.50
CA GLY A 162 -8.66 -7.54 -11.06
C GLY A 162 -8.39 -7.16 -12.52
N THR A 163 -8.26 -5.86 -12.80
CA THR A 163 -7.90 -5.30 -14.12
C THR A 163 -6.42 -4.94 -14.26
N HIS A 164 -5.65 -5.04 -13.18
CA HIS A 164 -4.23 -4.71 -13.14
C HIS A 164 -3.38 -5.89 -13.62
N GLU A 165 -2.58 -5.67 -14.68
CA GLU A 165 -1.52 -6.57 -15.11
C GLU A 165 -0.22 -6.16 -14.42
N ALA A 166 0.21 -6.96 -13.43
CA ALA A 166 1.45 -6.67 -12.72
C ALA A 166 2.67 -6.80 -13.65
N PRO A 167 3.77 -6.05 -13.41
CA PRO A 167 5.00 -6.14 -14.21
C PRO A 167 5.47 -7.59 -14.41
N ASP A 168 6.09 -7.87 -15.55
CA ASP A 168 6.69 -9.17 -15.82
C ASP A 168 7.71 -9.57 -14.74
N VAL A 169 7.83 -10.86 -14.49
CA VAL A 169 8.68 -11.38 -13.40
C VAL A 169 10.15 -10.99 -13.57
N GLU A 170 10.62 -10.87 -14.81
CA GLU A 170 11.99 -10.43 -15.13
C GLU A 170 12.28 -8.99 -14.72
N LEU A 171 11.25 -8.18 -14.52
CA LEU A 171 11.36 -6.77 -14.11
C LEU A 171 11.25 -6.56 -12.61
N LEU A 172 10.92 -7.61 -11.83
CA LEU A 172 10.69 -7.48 -10.39
C LEU A 172 11.93 -7.01 -9.62
N ASP A 173 13.12 -7.47 -9.96
CA ASP A 173 14.35 -6.99 -9.34
C ASP A 173 14.58 -5.50 -9.61
N TYR A 174 14.29 -5.03 -10.83
CA TYR A 174 14.34 -3.61 -11.16
C TYR A 174 13.30 -2.81 -10.37
N CYS A 175 12.05 -3.23 -10.36
CA CYS A 175 11.00 -2.56 -9.61
C CYS A 175 11.28 -2.52 -8.11
N MET A 176 11.80 -3.62 -7.55
CA MET A 176 12.17 -3.69 -6.13
C MET A 176 13.32 -2.73 -5.80
N LYS A 177 14.31 -2.63 -6.70
CA LYS A 177 15.38 -1.63 -6.56
C LYS A 177 14.81 -0.21 -6.56
N GLN A 178 13.88 0.13 -7.49
CA GLN A 178 13.21 1.43 -7.52
C GLN A 178 12.46 1.72 -6.20
N PHE A 179 11.75 0.72 -5.66
CA PHE A 179 11.03 0.83 -4.39
C PHE A 179 11.97 1.19 -3.23
N PHE A 180 13.07 0.47 -3.06
CA PHE A 180 14.00 0.73 -1.96
C PHE A 180 14.82 2.00 -2.16
N ASP A 181 15.26 2.31 -3.37
CA ASP A 181 15.96 3.57 -3.69
C ASP A 181 15.07 4.76 -3.33
N PHE A 182 13.79 4.72 -3.70
CA PHE A 182 12.83 5.76 -3.36
C PHE A 182 12.54 5.80 -1.85
N CYS A 183 12.36 4.64 -1.20
CA CYS A 183 12.14 4.55 0.24
C CYS A 183 13.23 5.26 1.04
N HIS A 184 14.50 5.04 0.67
CA HIS A 184 15.66 5.54 1.41
C HIS A 184 16.17 6.91 0.91
N GLY A 185 15.87 7.30 -0.32
CA GLY A 185 16.52 8.40 -1.03
C GLY A 185 15.74 9.70 -1.05
N GLU A 186 14.63 9.74 -1.74
CA GLU A 186 13.97 11.00 -2.09
C GLU A 186 13.28 11.67 -0.90
N ASN A 187 13.63 12.93 -0.68
CA ASN A 187 12.95 13.78 0.32
C ASN A 187 11.67 14.36 -0.28
N ILE A 188 10.56 13.68 -0.10
CA ILE A 188 9.24 14.25 -0.30
C ILE A 188 8.86 15.03 0.95
N SER A 189 8.30 16.20 0.76
CA SER A 189 8.04 17.20 1.81
C SER A 189 7.16 16.69 2.97
N HIS A 190 6.41 15.60 2.75
CA HIS A 190 5.54 15.07 3.79
C HIS A 190 5.56 13.53 3.83
N PRO A 191 5.69 12.90 5.02
CA PRO A 191 5.77 11.44 5.15
C PRO A 191 4.51 10.71 4.65
N TYR A 192 3.31 11.29 4.81
CA TYR A 192 2.06 10.69 4.30
C TYR A 192 2.07 10.55 2.78
N THR A 193 2.54 11.58 2.08
CA THR A 193 2.67 11.54 0.61
C THR A 193 3.62 10.42 0.18
N LYS A 194 4.78 10.33 0.82
CA LYS A 194 5.77 9.28 0.50
C LYS A 194 5.23 7.89 0.83
N ALA A 195 4.55 7.73 1.96
CA ALA A 195 3.91 6.48 2.36
C ALA A 195 2.87 6.02 1.33
N ALA A 196 2.03 6.93 0.85
CA ALA A 196 1.02 6.64 -0.18
C ALA A 196 1.67 6.21 -1.50
N ILE A 197 2.74 6.87 -1.95
CA ILE A 197 3.48 6.50 -3.16
C ILE A 197 4.10 5.11 -3.02
N LEU A 198 4.73 4.82 -1.88
CA LEU A 198 5.31 3.50 -1.59
C LEU A 198 4.24 2.41 -1.56
N HIS A 199 3.09 2.68 -0.94
CA HIS A 199 1.96 1.75 -0.91
C HIS A 199 1.48 1.44 -2.33
N PHE A 200 1.17 2.48 -3.11
CA PHE A 200 0.75 2.33 -4.50
C PHE A 200 1.75 1.51 -5.31
N TYR A 201 3.03 1.87 -5.24
CA TYR A 201 4.06 1.19 -6.02
C TYR A 201 4.25 -0.27 -5.63
N PHE A 202 4.14 -0.59 -4.34
CA PHE A 202 4.22 -1.98 -3.88
C PHE A 202 3.05 -2.83 -4.41
N VAL A 203 1.83 -2.28 -4.36
CA VAL A 203 0.64 -2.95 -4.93
C VAL A 203 0.76 -3.09 -6.44
N TYR A 204 1.27 -2.06 -7.13
CA TYR A 204 1.53 -2.06 -8.58
C TYR A 204 2.52 -3.16 -8.98
N MET A 205 3.70 -3.24 -8.36
CA MET A 205 4.69 -4.25 -8.73
C MET A 205 4.28 -5.68 -8.35
N HIS A 206 3.43 -5.84 -7.35
CA HIS A 206 2.85 -7.12 -6.91
C HIS A 206 3.88 -8.26 -6.82
N PRO A 207 4.92 -8.13 -5.98
CA PRO A 207 6.12 -8.97 -6.10
C PRO A 207 5.91 -10.43 -5.70
N PHE A 208 4.87 -10.75 -4.95
CA PHE A 208 4.61 -12.10 -4.45
C PHE A 208 3.39 -12.74 -5.10
N CYS A 209 3.30 -14.06 -5.00
CA CYS A 209 2.16 -14.82 -5.53
C CYS A 209 0.88 -14.64 -4.71
N ASP A 210 0.98 -14.20 -3.44
CA ASP A 210 -0.12 -13.91 -2.51
C ASP A 210 0.38 -12.99 -1.40
N GLY A 211 -0.53 -12.33 -0.67
CA GLY A 211 -0.23 -11.52 0.51
C GLY A 211 0.24 -10.09 0.24
N ASN A 212 0.31 -9.65 -1.01
CA ASN A 212 0.82 -8.31 -1.36
C ASN A 212 0.01 -7.18 -0.71
N GLY A 213 -1.31 -7.27 -0.68
CA GLY A 213 -2.17 -6.28 -0.03
C GLY A 213 -1.90 -6.17 1.47
N ARG A 214 -1.81 -7.30 2.17
CA ARG A 214 -1.48 -7.34 3.61
C ARG A 214 -0.11 -6.72 3.88
N ILE A 215 0.90 -7.09 3.08
CA ILE A 215 2.27 -6.58 3.21
C ILE A 215 2.32 -5.07 2.92
N SER A 216 1.66 -4.57 1.87
CA SER A 216 1.68 -3.14 1.55
C SER A 216 1.13 -2.29 2.69
N ARG A 217 0.02 -2.72 3.32
CA ARG A 217 -0.56 -2.02 4.48
C ARG A 217 0.38 -2.03 5.69
N LEU A 218 1.01 -3.16 5.97
CA LEU A 218 2.03 -3.27 7.04
C LEU A 218 3.22 -2.35 6.78
N LEU A 219 3.78 -2.35 5.56
CA LEU A 219 4.91 -1.51 5.19
C LEU A 219 4.56 -0.02 5.26
N THR A 220 3.32 0.36 4.94
CA THR A 220 2.85 1.74 5.03
C THR A 220 2.87 2.24 6.46
N THR A 221 2.28 1.48 7.38
CA THR A 221 2.28 1.80 8.82
C THR A 221 3.71 1.83 9.37
N ASP A 222 4.52 0.82 9.03
CA ASP A 222 5.92 0.73 9.44
C ASP A 222 6.75 1.92 8.95
N PHE A 223 6.56 2.34 7.70
CA PHE A 223 7.23 3.52 7.14
C PHE A 223 6.85 4.80 7.89
N LEU A 224 5.56 5.00 8.20
CA LEU A 224 5.08 6.18 8.92
C LEU A 224 5.67 6.24 10.34
N ILE A 225 5.69 5.13 11.06
CA ILE A 225 6.31 5.02 12.39
C ILE A 225 7.80 5.41 12.32
N HIS A 226 8.55 4.87 11.36
CA HIS A 226 9.98 5.16 11.20
C HIS A 226 10.27 6.56 10.63
N SER A 227 9.25 7.24 10.12
CA SER A 227 9.33 8.65 9.71
C SER A 227 9.06 9.64 10.87
N GLY A 228 9.02 9.15 12.12
CA GLY A 228 8.77 9.96 13.31
C GLY A 228 7.31 10.08 13.73
N LEU A 229 6.42 9.34 13.07
CA LEU A 229 4.98 9.33 13.37
C LEU A 229 4.63 8.08 14.23
N GLU A 230 5.24 7.99 15.42
CA GLU A 230 5.19 6.81 16.29
C GLU A 230 3.76 6.40 16.72
N ASN A 231 2.85 7.39 16.86
CA ASN A 231 1.45 7.14 17.23
C ASN A 231 0.67 6.35 16.16
N PHE A 232 1.20 6.21 14.92
CA PHE A 232 0.63 5.30 13.94
C PHE A 232 0.62 3.84 14.39
N SER A 233 1.44 3.48 15.38
CA SER A 233 1.39 2.17 16.03
C SER A 233 0.05 1.86 16.71
N ALA A 234 -0.74 2.88 17.02
CA ALA A 234 -2.07 2.75 17.62
C ALA A 234 -3.22 3.12 16.66
N LEU A 235 -2.90 3.37 15.38
CA LEU A 235 -3.92 3.64 14.35
C LEU A 235 -4.14 2.41 13.48
N THR A 236 -5.38 2.18 13.10
CA THR A 236 -5.80 1.06 12.25
C THR A 236 -6.06 1.54 10.82
N LEU A 237 -5.01 1.63 10.01
CA LEU A 237 -5.09 2.00 8.60
C LEU A 237 -6.04 1.07 7.83
N SER A 238 -5.93 -0.23 8.05
CA SER A 238 -6.74 -1.24 7.37
C SER A 238 -8.23 -1.15 7.72
N LYS A 239 -8.61 -0.61 8.87
CA LYS A 239 -10.01 -0.37 9.20
C LYS A 239 -10.65 0.63 8.25
N THR A 240 -9.98 1.79 8.06
CA THR A 240 -10.44 2.81 7.11
C THR A 240 -10.51 2.27 5.69
N ILE A 241 -9.48 1.54 5.23
CA ILE A 241 -9.47 0.92 3.90
C ILE A 241 -10.61 -0.10 3.75
N ASN A 242 -10.87 -0.92 4.76
CA ASN A 242 -11.95 -1.91 4.73
C ASN A 242 -13.33 -1.25 4.63
N GLU A 243 -13.56 -0.16 5.37
CA GLU A 243 -14.80 0.62 5.37
C GLU A 243 -15.00 1.39 4.05
N THR A 244 -13.92 1.78 3.39
CA THR A 244 -13.91 2.58 2.14
C THR A 244 -13.34 1.81 0.96
N SER A 245 -13.43 0.48 0.94
CA SER A 245 -12.71 -0.39 -0.01
C SER A 245 -12.99 -0.05 -1.48
N ALA A 246 -14.22 0.33 -1.82
CA ALA A 246 -14.56 0.75 -3.19
C ALA A 246 -13.77 2.01 -3.62
N ALA A 247 -13.62 3.00 -2.73
CA ALA A 247 -12.84 4.21 -2.99
C ALA A 247 -11.33 3.89 -3.08
N TYR A 248 -10.84 2.99 -2.23
CA TYR A 248 -9.46 2.51 -2.27
C TYR A 248 -9.10 1.89 -3.63
N TYR A 249 -9.88 0.91 -4.09
CA TYR A 249 -9.61 0.26 -5.38
C TYR A 249 -9.80 1.22 -6.55
N GLN A 250 -10.78 2.13 -6.49
CA GLN A 250 -10.95 3.17 -7.51
C GLN A 250 -9.76 4.13 -7.57
N ALA A 251 -9.17 4.48 -6.43
CA ALA A 251 -7.99 5.35 -6.37
C ALA A 251 -6.75 4.66 -6.96
N LEU A 252 -6.55 3.36 -6.69
CA LEU A 252 -5.50 2.55 -7.32
C LEU A 252 -5.66 2.50 -8.84
N GLU A 253 -6.85 2.14 -9.32
CA GLU A 253 -7.16 2.06 -10.74
C GLU A 253 -7.00 3.41 -11.45
N ASN A 254 -7.47 4.51 -10.83
CA ASN A 254 -7.31 5.84 -11.39
C ASN A 254 -5.83 6.24 -11.49
N SER A 255 -5.00 5.90 -10.51
CA SER A 255 -3.57 6.22 -10.53
C SER A 255 -2.81 5.41 -11.57
N GLU A 256 -3.13 4.13 -11.74
CA GLU A 256 -2.53 3.28 -12.75
C GLU A 256 -2.89 3.71 -14.18
N ASN A 257 -4.15 4.06 -14.40
CA ASN A 257 -4.67 4.37 -15.73
C ASN A 257 -4.43 5.83 -16.18
N ASN A 258 -3.76 6.66 -15.39
CA ASN A 258 -3.65 8.10 -15.62
C ASN A 258 -2.20 8.58 -15.83
N PHE A 259 -1.47 8.01 -16.81
CA PHE A 259 -0.11 8.44 -17.15
C PHE A 259 0.85 8.43 -15.95
N HIS A 260 0.73 7.44 -15.07
CA HIS A 260 1.53 7.32 -13.85
C HIS A 260 1.35 8.49 -12.86
N ASP A 261 0.25 9.25 -12.97
CA ASP A 261 -0.14 10.27 -12.00
C ASP A 261 -0.76 9.61 -10.76
N VAL A 262 0.04 9.45 -9.71
CA VAL A 262 -0.38 8.80 -8.46
C VAL A 262 -1.17 9.73 -7.53
N THR A 263 -1.46 10.96 -7.95
CA THR A 263 -2.26 11.92 -7.17
C THR A 263 -3.59 11.36 -6.67
N PRO A 264 -4.39 10.62 -7.48
CA PRO A 264 -5.66 10.08 -7.01
C PRO A 264 -5.50 9.16 -5.80
N PHE A 265 -4.44 8.37 -5.75
CA PHE A 265 -4.17 7.49 -4.61
C PHE A 265 -3.65 8.27 -3.39
N ILE A 266 -2.81 9.27 -3.60
CA ILE A 266 -2.32 10.15 -2.52
C ILE A 266 -3.49 10.92 -1.87
N GLN A 267 -4.50 11.32 -2.66
CA GLN A 267 -5.68 12.04 -2.14
C GLN A 267 -6.66 11.12 -1.39
N TYR A 268 -6.66 9.84 -1.67
CA TYR A 268 -7.42 8.84 -0.93
C TYR A 268 -6.87 8.67 0.46
#